data_9f65c6e54beea7cfbb9458f84d4342bb
#
_entry.id   9f65c6e54beea7cfbb9458f84d4342bb
#
_cell.length_a   1.000
_cell.length_b   1.000
_cell.length_c   1.000
_cell.angle_alpha   90.00
_cell.angle_beta   90.00
_cell.angle_gamma   90.00
#
_symmetry.space_group_name_H-M   'P 1'
#
loop_
_entity.id
_entity.type
_entity.pdbx_description
1 polymer ?
#
loop_
_entity_poly.entity_id
_entity_poly.type
_entity_poly.pdbx_seq_one_letter_code
_entity_poly.pdbx_strand_id
1 'polypeptide(L)'
;GDVYKRQIMIPLVSTVEEFTTLKERLVNTITHLEKESQQDIQYMIGTMIETPRACLIANDLAKHCDFFSFGTNDLTQLTFGFSRDDAGKFINVYTENNILQLDPFQTLDREGVGRLIQLAVEQAKNTNPEIKIGVCGELGGDAKSIRQFNQWGIDYVSCSPFRVPGAILATAQSQAEESER
;
A
#
# COMPACT_ATOMS: atom_id res chain seq x y z
N GLY A 1 12.83 6.23 23.35
CA GLY A 1 12.33 6.45 22.01
C GLY A 1 12.11 5.12 21.37
N ASP A 2 10.95 4.93 20.73
CA ASP A 2 10.62 3.70 20.06
C ASP A 2 11.69 3.41 19.00
N VAL A 3 12.35 2.26 19.14
CA VAL A 3 13.24 1.75 18.11
C VAL A 3 12.35 1.26 16.98
N TYR A 4 12.11 2.11 15.98
CA TYR A 4 11.39 1.71 14.78
C TYR A 4 12.18 0.60 14.09
N LYS A 5 11.56 -0.56 13.94
CA LYS A 5 12.12 -1.61 13.08
C LYS A 5 12.25 -1.05 11.67
N ARG A 6 13.43 -1.17 11.10
CA ARG A 6 13.67 -0.74 9.71
C ARG A 6 12.83 -1.61 8.78
N GLN A 7 12.10 -0.99 7.88
CA GLN A 7 11.32 -1.68 6.87
C GLN A 7 12.10 -1.70 5.55
N ILE A 8 12.26 -2.90 5.01
CA ILE A 8 12.82 -3.11 3.67
C ILE A 8 11.66 -3.56 2.80
N MET A 9 11.32 -2.77 1.81
CA MET A 9 10.13 -2.98 0.97
C MET A 9 10.55 -3.29 -0.45
N ILE A 10 10.12 -4.45 -0.95
CA ILE A 10 10.41 -4.90 -2.32
C ILE A 10 9.28 -4.41 -3.23
N PRO A 11 9.58 -3.58 -4.25
CA PRO A 11 8.56 -3.04 -5.14
C PRO A 11 8.18 -4.01 -6.26
N LEU A 12 7.04 -3.77 -6.92
CA LEU A 12 6.58 -4.40 -8.17
C LEU A 12 6.53 -5.93 -8.18
N VAL A 13 6.39 -6.53 -7.00
CA VAL A 13 6.28 -7.99 -6.86
C VAL A 13 4.97 -8.47 -7.47
N SER A 14 5.06 -9.54 -8.26
CA SER A 14 3.90 -10.17 -8.92
C SER A 14 3.79 -11.67 -8.67
N THR A 15 4.82 -12.33 -8.11
CA THR A 15 4.78 -13.75 -7.74
C THR A 15 5.40 -13.99 -6.37
N VAL A 16 5.03 -15.11 -5.74
CA VAL A 16 5.61 -15.52 -4.45
C VAL A 16 7.08 -15.86 -4.61
N GLU A 17 7.43 -16.55 -5.70
CA GLU A 17 8.79 -16.95 -6.00
C GLU A 17 9.73 -15.76 -6.19
N GLU A 18 9.25 -14.72 -6.86
CA GLU A 18 9.98 -13.45 -7.02
C GLU A 18 10.27 -12.83 -5.64
N PHE A 19 9.25 -12.71 -4.79
CA PHE A 19 9.41 -12.17 -3.45
C PHE A 19 10.37 -12.99 -2.60
N THR A 20 10.19 -14.31 -2.54
CA THR A 20 11.00 -15.20 -1.69
C THR A 20 12.46 -15.24 -2.13
N THR A 21 12.72 -15.23 -3.44
CA THR A 21 14.08 -15.17 -4.00
C THR A 21 14.78 -13.86 -3.58
N LEU A 22 14.11 -12.73 -3.69
CA LEU A 22 14.68 -11.44 -3.31
C LEU A 22 14.84 -11.32 -1.79
N LYS A 23 13.88 -11.82 -1.01
CA LYS A 23 13.96 -11.87 0.46
C LYS A 23 15.17 -12.68 0.92
N GLU A 24 15.40 -13.84 0.34
CA GLU A 24 16.56 -14.69 0.66
C GLU A 24 17.90 -13.96 0.42
N ARG A 25 18.02 -13.28 -0.71
CA ARG A 25 19.21 -12.45 -1.00
C ARG A 25 19.42 -11.34 0.02
N LEU A 26 18.34 -10.64 0.42
CA LEU A 26 18.39 -9.60 1.44
C LEU A 26 18.82 -10.16 2.80
N VAL A 27 18.21 -11.26 3.25
CA VAL A 27 18.55 -11.92 4.51
C VAL A 27 20.02 -12.34 4.53
N ASN A 28 20.51 -12.96 3.46
CA ASN A 28 21.91 -13.35 3.35
C ASN A 28 22.86 -12.13 3.44
N THR A 29 22.51 -11.02 2.79
CA THR A 29 23.29 -9.78 2.85
C THR A 29 23.29 -9.19 4.27
N ILE A 30 22.14 -9.14 4.93
CA ILE A 30 22.00 -8.61 6.30
C ILE A 30 22.83 -9.48 7.26
N THR A 31 22.70 -10.81 7.17
CA THR A 31 23.47 -11.75 8.02
C THR A 31 24.99 -11.57 7.85
N HIS A 32 25.45 -11.28 6.63
CA HIS A 32 26.86 -10.97 6.39
C HIS A 32 27.29 -9.68 7.08
N LEU A 33 26.48 -8.61 6.93
CA LEU A 33 26.75 -7.30 7.55
C LEU A 33 26.71 -7.38 9.09
N GLU A 34 25.81 -8.15 9.68
CA GLU A 34 25.74 -8.37 11.12
C GLU A 34 27.02 -9.03 11.66
N LYS A 35 27.53 -10.03 10.93
CA LYS A 35 28.79 -10.69 11.29
C LYS A 35 30.00 -9.77 11.18
N GLU A 36 30.08 -8.95 10.14
CA GLU A 36 31.16 -7.97 9.95
C GLU A 36 31.12 -6.84 10.98
N SER A 37 29.94 -6.29 11.25
CA SER A 37 29.76 -5.14 12.14
C SER A 37 29.65 -5.53 13.62
N GLN A 38 29.45 -6.80 13.93
CA GLN A 38 29.14 -7.31 15.28
C GLN A 38 27.90 -6.61 15.90
N GLN A 39 26.93 -6.24 15.05
CA GLN A 39 25.70 -5.56 15.48
C GLN A 39 24.49 -6.38 15.02
N ASP A 40 23.51 -6.52 15.89
CA ASP A 40 22.20 -7.09 15.55
C ASP A 40 21.32 -6.02 14.90
N ILE A 41 20.78 -6.31 13.71
CA ILE A 41 19.96 -5.38 12.93
C ILE A 41 18.50 -5.79 13.03
N GLN A 42 17.70 -5.01 13.73
CA GLN A 42 16.25 -5.23 13.76
C GLN A 42 15.61 -4.68 12.48
N TYR A 43 14.94 -5.56 11.72
CA TYR A 43 14.31 -5.20 10.45
C TYR A 43 13.02 -5.98 10.20
N MET A 44 12.26 -5.51 9.24
CA MET A 44 11.09 -6.18 8.66
C MET A 44 11.25 -6.20 7.14
N ILE A 45 10.88 -7.28 6.49
CA ILE A 45 10.87 -7.39 5.03
C ILE A 45 9.43 -7.59 4.55
N GLY A 46 8.98 -6.68 3.71
CA GLY A 46 7.65 -6.73 3.11
C GLY A 46 7.69 -6.35 1.63
N THR A 47 6.51 -6.22 1.05
CA THR A 47 6.39 -5.87 -0.37
C THR A 47 5.40 -4.75 -0.60
N MET A 48 5.59 -4.02 -1.70
CA MET A 48 4.52 -3.22 -2.28
C MET A 48 3.50 -4.12 -2.97
N ILE A 49 2.22 -3.90 -2.62
CA ILE A 49 1.09 -4.46 -3.35
C ILE A 49 0.63 -3.38 -4.33
N GLU A 50 1.13 -3.44 -5.54
CA GLU A 50 0.93 -2.39 -6.54
C GLU A 50 0.69 -2.93 -7.96
N THR A 51 0.59 -4.26 -8.09
CA THR A 51 0.08 -4.90 -9.29
C THR A 51 -1.25 -5.57 -9.00
N PRO A 52 -2.22 -5.58 -9.93
CA PRO A 52 -3.47 -6.32 -9.75
C PRO A 52 -3.24 -7.80 -9.42
N ARG A 53 -2.20 -8.40 -10.01
CA ARG A 53 -1.83 -9.78 -9.73
C ARG A 53 -1.42 -10.00 -8.28
N ALA A 54 -0.63 -9.09 -7.69
CA ALA A 54 -0.24 -9.16 -6.28
C ALA A 54 -1.46 -9.07 -5.35
N CYS A 55 -2.46 -8.25 -5.69
CA CYS A 55 -3.71 -8.19 -4.93
C CYS A 55 -4.44 -9.55 -4.92
N LEU A 56 -4.47 -10.24 -6.08
CA LEU A 56 -5.15 -11.53 -6.22
C LEU A 56 -4.47 -12.70 -5.50
N ILE A 57 -3.17 -12.59 -5.20
CA ILE A 57 -2.38 -13.62 -4.49
C ILE A 57 -1.90 -13.15 -3.12
N ALA A 58 -2.57 -12.15 -2.54
CA ALA A 58 -2.16 -11.52 -1.28
C ALA A 58 -2.13 -12.52 -0.11
N ASN A 59 -3.01 -13.54 -0.11
CA ASN A 59 -2.96 -14.62 0.86
C ASN A 59 -1.64 -15.40 0.83
N ASP A 60 -1.11 -15.67 -0.36
CA ASP A 60 0.13 -16.44 -0.50
C ASP A 60 1.36 -15.57 -0.18
N LEU A 61 1.36 -14.30 -0.60
CA LEU A 61 2.40 -13.35 -0.24
C LEU A 61 2.46 -13.09 1.27
N ALA A 62 1.31 -13.02 1.95
CA ALA A 62 1.22 -12.75 3.39
C ALA A 62 1.89 -13.82 4.27
N LYS A 63 2.06 -15.05 3.77
CA LYS A 63 2.80 -16.12 4.45
C LYS A 63 4.29 -15.83 4.57
N HIS A 64 4.81 -14.94 3.74
CA HIS A 64 6.23 -14.66 3.60
C HIS A 64 6.62 -13.23 3.96
N CYS A 65 5.65 -12.32 4.10
CA CYS A 65 5.87 -10.89 4.36
C CYS A 65 5.60 -10.52 5.82
N ASP A 66 6.42 -9.61 6.34
CA ASP A 66 6.19 -9.00 7.65
C ASP A 66 5.17 -7.84 7.56
N PHE A 67 5.08 -7.20 6.41
CA PHE A 67 4.13 -6.12 6.15
C PHE A 67 3.82 -5.99 4.65
N PHE A 68 2.70 -5.32 4.35
CA PHE A 68 2.34 -4.85 3.01
C PHE A 68 2.28 -3.32 2.97
N SER A 69 2.56 -2.75 1.81
CA SER A 69 2.25 -1.36 1.50
C SER A 69 1.61 -1.26 0.11
N PHE A 70 0.42 -0.70 0.02
CA PHE A 70 -0.21 -0.48 -1.28
C PHE A 70 0.44 0.69 -2.00
N GLY A 71 1.03 0.44 -3.17
CA GLY A 71 1.53 1.44 -4.10
C GLY A 71 0.40 1.90 -5.03
N THR A 72 -0.40 2.87 -4.57
CA THR A 72 -1.67 3.22 -5.23
C THR A 72 -1.50 3.80 -6.63
N ASN A 73 -0.37 4.43 -6.93
CA ASN A 73 -0.13 4.98 -8.26
C ASN A 73 0.01 3.88 -9.32
N ASP A 74 0.88 2.90 -9.05
CA ASP A 74 1.11 1.80 -9.99
C ASP A 74 -0.09 0.85 -10.03
N LEU A 75 -0.73 0.60 -8.90
CA LEU A 75 -1.95 -0.21 -8.87
C LEU A 75 -3.06 0.44 -9.71
N THR A 76 -3.26 1.75 -9.61
CA THR A 76 -4.23 2.48 -10.43
C THR A 76 -3.87 2.40 -11.91
N GLN A 77 -2.61 2.71 -12.25
CA GLN A 77 -2.11 2.66 -13.63
C GLN A 77 -2.36 1.28 -14.27
N LEU A 78 -2.00 0.21 -13.58
CA LEU A 78 -2.10 -1.15 -14.10
C LEU A 78 -3.55 -1.65 -14.14
N THR A 79 -4.39 -1.23 -13.19
CA THR A 79 -5.80 -1.61 -13.16
C THR A 79 -6.59 -0.96 -14.30
N PHE A 80 -6.35 0.33 -14.59
CA PHE A 80 -6.97 1.02 -15.72
C PHE A 80 -6.27 0.75 -17.06
N GLY A 81 -5.03 0.26 -17.06
CA GLY A 81 -4.20 0.20 -18.26
C GLY A 81 -3.79 1.58 -18.76
N PHE A 82 -3.73 2.58 -17.88
CA PHE A 82 -3.33 3.94 -18.22
C PHE A 82 -1.84 4.13 -17.98
N SER A 83 -1.16 4.83 -18.89
CA SER A 83 0.16 5.37 -18.60
C SER A 83 0.02 6.62 -17.74
N ARG A 84 0.63 6.64 -16.56
CA ARG A 84 0.60 7.81 -15.66
C ARG A 84 1.16 9.06 -16.32
N ASP A 85 2.20 8.91 -17.14
CA ASP A 85 2.84 10.02 -17.86
C ASP A 85 1.95 10.59 -18.98
N ASP A 86 1.06 9.76 -19.53
CA ASP A 86 0.13 10.16 -20.59
C ASP A 86 -1.26 10.53 -20.08
N ALA A 87 -1.63 10.10 -18.90
CA ALA A 87 -2.97 10.27 -18.34
C ALA A 87 -3.41 11.75 -18.29
N GLY A 88 -2.51 12.66 -17.97
CA GLY A 88 -2.76 14.09 -17.97
C GLY A 88 -3.25 14.66 -19.30
N LYS A 89 -3.03 13.96 -20.42
CA LYS A 89 -3.47 14.38 -21.75
C LYS A 89 -4.95 14.14 -22.01
N PHE A 90 -5.58 13.19 -21.32
CA PHE A 90 -6.95 12.78 -21.60
C PHE A 90 -7.87 12.74 -20.37
N ILE A 91 -7.37 12.64 -19.15
CA ILE A 91 -8.19 12.55 -17.92
C ILE A 91 -9.15 13.75 -17.80
N ASN A 92 -8.67 14.96 -18.10
CA ASN A 92 -9.55 16.14 -18.07
C ASN A 92 -10.74 16.00 -19.02
N VAL A 93 -10.50 15.51 -20.25
CA VAL A 93 -11.56 15.24 -21.23
C VAL A 93 -12.53 14.17 -20.73
N TYR A 94 -12.03 13.15 -20.04
CA TYR A 94 -12.86 12.09 -19.45
C TYR A 94 -13.74 12.59 -18.33
N THR A 95 -13.22 13.48 -17.47
CA THR A 95 -13.99 14.07 -16.36
C THR A 95 -15.01 15.08 -16.87
N GLU A 96 -14.65 15.94 -17.83
CA GLU A 96 -15.56 16.90 -18.48
C GLU A 96 -16.75 16.23 -19.18
N ASN A 97 -16.52 15.06 -19.77
CA ASN A 97 -17.56 14.27 -20.45
C ASN A 97 -18.27 13.24 -19.54
N ASN A 98 -18.01 13.27 -18.21
CA ASN A 98 -18.56 12.35 -17.24
C ASN A 98 -18.26 10.86 -17.54
N ILE A 99 -17.18 10.55 -18.27
CA ILE A 99 -16.69 9.19 -18.48
C ILE A 99 -16.00 8.68 -17.19
N LEU A 100 -15.26 9.56 -16.52
CA LEU A 100 -14.78 9.38 -15.16
C LEU A 100 -15.39 10.47 -14.27
N GLN A 101 -15.80 10.11 -13.06
CA GLN A 101 -16.31 11.07 -12.10
C GLN A 101 -15.19 11.92 -11.48
N LEU A 102 -14.03 11.31 -11.27
CA LEU A 102 -12.85 11.93 -10.64
C LEU A 102 -11.58 11.37 -11.28
N ASP A 103 -10.48 12.10 -11.13
CA ASP A 103 -9.16 11.62 -11.50
C ASP A 103 -8.74 10.47 -10.54
N PRO A 104 -8.57 9.23 -11.05
CA PRO A 104 -8.27 8.07 -10.22
C PRO A 104 -6.87 8.09 -9.60
N PHE A 105 -5.98 8.97 -10.08
CA PHE A 105 -4.67 9.19 -9.47
C PHE A 105 -4.71 10.17 -8.29
N GLN A 106 -5.76 10.95 -8.14
CA GLN A 106 -5.94 11.92 -7.04
C GLN A 106 -6.91 11.44 -5.98
N THR A 107 -7.93 10.70 -6.36
CA THR A 107 -8.94 10.14 -5.44
C THR A 107 -9.17 8.67 -5.77
N LEU A 108 -9.30 7.84 -4.75
CA LEU A 108 -9.45 6.40 -4.90
C LEU A 108 -10.62 6.01 -5.80
N ASP A 109 -10.31 5.29 -6.87
CA ASP A 109 -11.31 4.53 -7.63
C ASP A 109 -11.82 3.35 -6.78
N ARG A 110 -13.06 3.46 -6.30
CA ARG A 110 -13.64 2.47 -5.39
C ARG A 110 -14.08 1.20 -6.09
N GLU A 111 -14.42 1.30 -7.37
CA GLU A 111 -15.06 0.21 -8.13
C GLU A 111 -14.03 -0.81 -8.66
N GLY A 112 -12.84 -0.37 -9.01
CA GLY A 112 -11.76 -1.21 -9.50
C GLY A 112 -10.64 -1.35 -8.47
N VAL A 113 -9.83 -0.30 -8.33
CA VAL A 113 -8.66 -0.29 -7.43
C VAL A 113 -9.04 -0.56 -5.97
N GLY A 114 -10.13 0.06 -5.50
CA GLY A 114 -10.61 -0.13 -4.14
C GLY A 114 -11.01 -1.57 -3.83
N ARG A 115 -11.68 -2.24 -4.78
CA ARG A 115 -12.04 -3.67 -4.62
C ARG A 115 -10.80 -4.57 -4.57
N LEU A 116 -9.78 -4.28 -5.35
CA LEU A 116 -8.51 -5.02 -5.30
C LEU A 116 -7.81 -4.83 -3.96
N ILE A 117 -7.76 -3.60 -3.44
CA ILE A 117 -7.19 -3.32 -2.13
C ILE A 117 -7.95 -4.06 -1.03
N GLN A 118 -9.28 -3.96 -1.00
CA GLN A 118 -10.10 -4.63 -0.01
C GLN A 118 -9.90 -6.14 -0.02
N LEU A 119 -9.95 -6.76 -1.20
CA LEU A 119 -9.71 -8.19 -1.37
C LEU A 119 -8.35 -8.60 -0.80
N ALA A 120 -7.30 -7.84 -1.14
CA ALA A 120 -5.95 -8.13 -0.68
C ALA A 120 -5.79 -7.97 0.83
N VAL A 121 -6.41 -6.95 1.43
CA VAL A 121 -6.42 -6.76 2.90
C VAL A 121 -7.10 -7.93 3.61
N GLU A 122 -8.30 -8.32 3.15
CA GLU A 122 -9.04 -9.44 3.72
C GLU A 122 -8.26 -10.75 3.63
N GLN A 123 -7.71 -11.06 2.48
CA GLN A 123 -6.89 -12.26 2.27
C GLN A 123 -5.62 -12.27 3.14
N ALA A 124 -4.92 -11.13 3.20
CA ALA A 124 -3.71 -11.03 3.99
C ALA A 124 -3.97 -11.19 5.47
N LYS A 125 -4.96 -10.49 6.04
CA LYS A 125 -5.30 -10.55 7.46
C LYS A 125 -5.90 -11.90 7.86
N ASN A 126 -6.63 -12.57 6.98
CA ASN A 126 -7.10 -13.94 7.23
C ASN A 126 -5.95 -14.95 7.28
N THR A 127 -4.87 -14.72 6.54
CA THR A 127 -3.70 -15.61 6.49
C THR A 127 -2.70 -15.29 7.61
N ASN A 128 -2.47 -14.01 7.86
CA ASN A 128 -1.56 -13.50 8.88
C ASN A 128 -2.25 -12.32 9.61
N PRO A 129 -2.95 -12.56 10.74
CA PRO A 129 -3.65 -11.51 11.48
C PRO A 129 -2.76 -10.37 11.98
N GLU A 130 -1.48 -10.64 12.20
CA GLU A 130 -0.51 -9.67 12.70
C GLU A 130 0.16 -8.84 11.60
N ILE A 131 -0.11 -9.15 10.33
CA ILE A 131 0.51 -8.43 9.21
C ILE A 131 0.14 -6.95 9.26
N LYS A 132 1.15 -6.08 9.17
CA LYS A 132 0.95 -4.64 9.09
C LYS A 132 0.71 -4.22 7.65
N ILE A 133 -0.35 -3.47 7.42
CA ILE A 133 -0.76 -3.04 6.09
C ILE A 133 -0.82 -1.53 6.04
N GLY A 134 -0.03 -0.96 5.13
CA GLY A 134 0.01 0.47 4.88
C GLY A 134 -0.41 0.84 3.46
N VAL A 135 -0.58 2.13 3.25
CA VAL A 135 -0.78 2.75 1.93
C VAL A 135 0.26 3.83 1.73
N CYS A 136 0.84 3.88 0.56
CA CYS A 136 1.69 4.98 0.12
C CYS A 136 1.22 5.54 -1.23
N GLY A 137 1.80 6.65 -1.64
CA GLY A 137 1.42 7.36 -2.85
C GLY A 137 0.45 8.52 -2.60
N GLU A 138 -0.07 9.09 -3.67
CA GLU A 138 -0.89 10.31 -3.61
C GLU A 138 -2.18 10.14 -2.79
N LEU A 139 -2.79 8.95 -2.85
CA LEU A 139 -4.03 8.65 -2.14
C LEU A 139 -3.85 8.61 -0.61
N GLY A 140 -2.63 8.39 -0.11
CA GLY A 140 -2.33 8.47 1.33
C GLY A 140 -2.52 9.85 1.94
N GLY A 141 -2.65 10.90 1.13
CA GLY A 141 -2.94 12.27 1.56
C GLY A 141 -4.35 12.77 1.21
N ASP A 142 -5.19 11.94 0.59
CA ASP A 142 -6.57 12.29 0.25
C ASP A 142 -7.54 11.87 1.36
N ALA A 143 -8.27 12.84 1.94
CA ALA A 143 -9.16 12.62 3.08
C ALA A 143 -10.28 11.59 2.80
N LYS A 144 -10.81 11.56 1.57
CA LYS A 144 -11.86 10.61 1.18
C LYS A 144 -11.31 9.19 1.09
N SER A 145 -10.11 9.05 0.55
CA SER A 145 -9.40 7.77 0.45
C SER A 145 -8.99 7.26 1.84
N ILE A 146 -8.49 8.11 2.72
CA ILE A 146 -8.11 7.77 4.11
C ILE A 146 -9.29 7.21 4.88
N ARG A 147 -10.48 7.80 4.78
CA ARG A 147 -11.69 7.26 5.43
C ARG A 147 -12.00 5.83 4.96
N GLN A 148 -11.84 5.56 3.68
CA GLN A 148 -12.07 4.24 3.12
C GLN A 148 -11.00 3.24 3.59
N PHE A 149 -9.74 3.65 3.65
CA PHE A 149 -8.64 2.82 4.14
C PHE A 149 -8.85 2.44 5.62
N ASN A 150 -9.31 3.38 6.45
CA ASN A 150 -9.64 3.11 7.84
C ASN A 150 -10.72 2.03 7.97
N GLN A 151 -11.80 2.14 7.19
CA GLN A 151 -12.90 1.15 7.18
C GLN A 151 -12.44 -0.26 6.75
N TRP A 152 -11.42 -0.37 5.92
CA TRP A 152 -10.85 -1.67 5.51
C TRP A 152 -9.80 -2.21 6.46
N GLY A 153 -9.52 -1.50 7.56
CA GLY A 153 -8.55 -1.94 8.57
C GLY A 153 -7.10 -1.83 8.12
N ILE A 154 -6.79 -0.84 7.28
CA ILE A 154 -5.40 -0.47 6.96
C ILE A 154 -4.79 0.22 8.16
N ASP A 155 -3.59 -0.19 8.55
CA ASP A 155 -2.96 0.20 9.83
C ASP A 155 -2.32 1.58 9.76
N TYR A 156 -1.82 2.02 8.59
CA TYR A 156 -1.17 3.33 8.45
C TYR A 156 -1.19 3.85 7.01
N VAL A 157 -1.04 5.16 6.87
CA VAL A 157 -0.84 5.82 5.58
C VAL A 157 0.48 6.60 5.58
N SER A 158 1.19 6.57 4.47
CA SER A 158 2.36 7.40 4.19
C SER A 158 1.97 8.50 3.21
N CYS A 159 2.28 9.74 3.54
CA CYS A 159 2.07 10.87 2.65
C CYS A 159 3.20 11.89 2.78
N SER A 160 3.25 12.87 1.87
CA SER A 160 4.22 13.95 1.97
C SER A 160 4.07 14.73 3.28
N PRO A 161 5.15 15.30 3.85
CA PRO A 161 5.10 16.00 5.15
C PRO A 161 4.03 17.08 5.22
N PHE A 162 3.78 17.80 4.13
CA PHE A 162 2.75 18.85 4.07
C PHE A 162 1.31 18.32 4.18
N ARG A 163 1.09 17.04 3.87
CA ARG A 163 -0.24 16.40 3.96
C ARG A 163 -0.49 15.71 5.30
N VAL A 164 0.53 15.50 6.11
CA VAL A 164 0.42 14.81 7.41
C VAL A 164 -0.65 15.42 8.33
N PRO A 165 -0.73 16.76 8.54
CA PRO A 165 -1.77 17.32 9.40
C PRO A 165 -3.19 17.01 8.90
N GLY A 166 -3.41 17.09 7.58
CA GLY A 166 -4.70 16.73 6.96
C GLY A 166 -5.02 15.25 7.08
N ALA A 167 -4.03 14.37 6.93
CA ALA A 167 -4.19 12.94 7.07
C ALA A 167 -4.56 12.55 8.52
N ILE A 168 -3.91 13.15 9.52
CA ILE A 168 -4.23 12.95 10.94
C ILE A 168 -5.68 13.38 11.22
N LEU A 169 -6.08 14.55 10.74
CA LEU A 169 -7.45 15.03 10.92
C LEU A 169 -8.49 14.11 10.26
N ALA A 170 -8.24 13.67 9.03
CA ALA A 170 -9.13 12.76 8.32
C ALA A 170 -9.27 11.41 9.04
N THR A 171 -8.17 10.87 9.58
CA THR A 171 -8.19 9.64 10.37
C THR A 171 -9.00 9.81 11.65
N ALA A 172 -8.78 10.89 12.40
CA ALA A 172 -9.51 11.17 13.63
C ALA A 172 -11.02 11.36 13.37
N GLN A 173 -11.40 12.05 12.30
CA GLN A 173 -12.81 12.20 11.91
C GLN A 173 -13.43 10.84 11.55
N SER A 174 -12.74 9.99 10.81
CA SER A 174 -13.23 8.66 10.46
C SER A 174 -13.48 7.80 11.70
N GLN A 175 -12.58 7.83 12.67
CA GLN A 175 -12.72 7.09 13.93
C GLN A 175 -13.89 7.62 14.79
N ALA A 176 -14.10 8.93 14.84
CA ALA A 176 -15.23 9.53 15.54
C ALA A 176 -16.56 9.09 14.92
N GLU A 177 -16.69 9.11 13.59
CA GLU A 177 -17.88 8.67 12.86
C GLU A 177 -18.20 7.18 13.07
N GLU A 178 -17.19 6.33 13.27
CA GLU A 178 -17.37 4.90 13.58
C GLU A 178 -17.81 4.64 15.02
N SER A 179 -17.36 5.48 15.95
CA SER A 179 -17.71 5.37 17.38
C SER A 179 -19.15 5.80 17.67
N GLU A 180 -19.79 6.56 16.77
CA GLU A 180 -21.18 7.02 16.88
C GLU A 180 -22.20 6.05 16.24
N ARG A 181 -21.75 4.96 15.60
CA ARG A 181 -22.59 3.90 14.99
C ARG A 181 -22.73 2.71 15.89
#